data_5d82c88004daba0cfd50c466202ab133
#
_entry.id   5d82c88004daba0cfd50c466202ab133
#
_cell.length_a   1.000
_cell.length_b   1.000
_cell.length_c   1.000
_cell.angle_alpha   90.00
_cell.angle_beta   90.00
_cell.angle_gamma   90.00
#
_symmetry.space_group_name_H-M   'P 1'
#
loop_
_entity.id
_entity.type
_entity.pdbx_description
1 polymer ?
#
loop_
_entity_poly.entity_id
_entity_poly.type
_entity_poly.pdbx_seq_one_letter_code
_entity_poly.pdbx_strand_id
1 'polypeptide(L)'
;MRHRLIATIFSFIACFAVYAQDVCVINGKIADDKLANGKAIKKVFLTSADEYGRRTVVAEAKVKKGSYTFKYKVSADAPVMQYTITGFDNEKGIKLFVEPGTVAVNTATAQNPCQSKLSGTPTNDLYEEYKQIDINADEKVAKAVEALAQQNGKEWLESKEGKQEVKRIEATERIKREADRIRFLIDHNASPMTPLEMECRVMPYLSNAYAEQMMKSVYTPLQKHPYYQSFRNAVLARNIKVGNEVPDIAITLRDGKTVKLNDNRGKYILLDFWASTCEKSMQNRNTLKELYQATKEEQDKFVIVSLSLDSDKNAWGDTLDNNGLALDGWLQGNNTMGTESIAAKQFGVKKTPHMILIDPEGRAISLNMEADEVQMRVEQILEGDLYYLDQSKE
;
A
#
# COMPACT_ATOMS: atom_id res chain seq x y z
N MET A 1 22.69 63.67 39.02
CA MET A 1 22.96 62.25 39.31
C MET A 1 21.64 61.45 38.97
N ARG A 2 21.58 60.77 37.84
CA ARG A 2 20.45 59.94 37.46
C ARG A 2 20.91 58.49 37.45
N HIS A 3 20.44 57.70 38.40
CA HIS A 3 20.64 56.26 38.44
C HIS A 3 19.73 55.59 37.41
N ARG A 4 20.37 54.92 36.44
CA ARG A 4 19.67 54.00 35.52
C ARG A 4 19.66 52.62 36.17
N LEU A 5 18.49 52.13 36.54
CA LEU A 5 18.25 50.73 36.85
C LEU A 5 18.30 49.92 35.55
N ILE A 6 19.23 48.99 35.46
CA ILE A 6 19.25 47.95 34.39
C ILE A 6 18.49 46.77 34.94
N ALA A 7 17.30 46.54 34.40
CA ALA A 7 16.54 45.33 34.66
C ALA A 7 17.05 44.19 33.75
N THR A 8 17.72 43.25 34.36
CA THR A 8 18.18 42.03 33.67
C THR A 8 16.97 41.06 33.56
N ILE A 9 16.43 40.90 32.37
CA ILE A 9 15.42 39.89 32.11
C ILE A 9 16.13 38.55 31.96
N PHE A 10 16.00 37.68 32.97
CA PHE A 10 16.37 36.28 32.86
C PHE A 10 15.27 35.55 32.04
N SER A 11 15.56 35.29 30.74
CA SER A 11 14.80 34.35 29.97
C SER A 11 15.08 32.93 30.45
N PHE A 12 14.16 32.36 31.21
CA PHE A 12 14.12 30.94 31.47
C PHE A 12 13.77 30.21 30.16
N ILE A 13 14.78 29.79 29.42
CA ILE A 13 14.59 28.74 28.38
C ILE A 13 14.38 27.43 29.15
N ALA A 14 13.13 27.06 29.38
CA ALA A 14 12.79 25.72 29.82
C ALA A 14 13.12 24.76 28.65
N CYS A 15 14.32 24.17 28.73
CA CYS A 15 14.68 23.03 27.91
C CYS A 15 13.76 21.87 28.34
N PHE A 16 12.60 21.72 27.72
CA PHE A 16 11.88 20.47 27.79
C PHE A 16 12.72 19.44 27.06
N ALA A 17 13.44 18.61 27.81
CA ALA A 17 13.94 17.35 27.29
C ALA A 17 12.71 16.54 26.85
N VAL A 18 12.45 16.55 25.57
CA VAL A 18 11.48 15.63 24.94
C VAL A 18 12.12 14.24 25.07
N TYR A 19 11.85 13.56 26.18
CA TYR A 19 12.00 12.12 26.22
C TYR A 19 11.16 11.60 25.07
N ALA A 20 11.77 10.93 24.11
CA ALA A 20 11.06 10.20 23.08
C ALA A 20 10.10 9.25 23.80
N GLN A 21 8.82 9.61 23.84
CA GLN A 21 7.81 8.75 24.44
C GLN A 21 7.60 7.62 23.44
N ASP A 22 8.04 6.41 23.77
CA ASP A 22 7.73 5.19 22.99
C ASP A 22 6.23 4.83 23.07
N VAL A 23 5.37 5.84 23.15
CA VAL A 23 3.91 5.69 23.33
C VAL A 23 3.16 6.68 22.46
N CYS A 24 2.18 6.17 21.73
CA CYS A 24 1.11 6.94 21.12
C CYS A 24 -0.08 6.98 22.08
N VAL A 25 -0.46 8.16 22.53
CA VAL A 25 -1.67 8.38 23.35
C VAL A 25 -2.77 8.92 22.44
N ILE A 26 -3.87 8.21 22.31
CA ILE A 26 -5.00 8.62 21.47
C ILE A 26 -6.16 8.98 22.39
N ASN A 27 -6.49 10.26 22.48
CA ASN A 27 -7.60 10.78 23.28
C ASN A 27 -8.79 11.10 22.36
N GLY A 28 -9.85 10.31 22.46
CA GLY A 28 -11.06 10.48 21.66
C GLY A 28 -12.20 11.09 22.43
N LYS A 29 -12.94 11.99 21.76
CA LYS A 29 -14.18 12.57 22.24
C LYS A 29 -15.26 12.45 21.16
N ILE A 30 -16.42 11.89 21.52
CA ILE A 30 -17.59 11.72 20.66
C ILE A 30 -18.68 12.60 21.24
N ALA A 31 -19.15 13.60 20.49
CA ALA A 31 -20.16 14.55 20.99
C ALA A 31 -21.53 13.90 21.06
N ASP A 32 -21.92 13.13 20.03
CA ASP A 32 -23.08 12.24 20.04
C ASP A 32 -22.60 10.80 19.91
N ASP A 33 -22.58 10.06 21.02
CA ASP A 33 -22.10 8.69 21.12
C ASP A 33 -23.17 7.62 20.83
N LYS A 34 -24.31 8.01 20.28
CA LYS A 34 -25.40 7.09 19.94
C LYS A 34 -25.21 6.49 18.55
N LEU A 35 -25.31 5.18 18.49
CA LEU A 35 -25.38 4.40 17.26
C LEU A 35 -26.78 4.56 16.59
N ALA A 36 -26.92 4.12 15.35
CA ALA A 36 -28.19 4.17 14.61
C ALA A 36 -29.34 3.45 15.33
N ASN A 37 -29.02 2.43 16.13
CA ASN A 37 -30.00 1.71 16.98
C ASN A 37 -30.35 2.43 18.30
N GLY A 38 -29.89 3.67 18.51
CA GLY A 38 -30.12 4.51 19.70
C GLY A 38 -29.27 4.13 20.93
N LYS A 39 -28.44 3.09 20.88
CA LYS A 39 -27.58 2.68 21.99
C LYS A 39 -26.25 3.45 21.96
N ALA A 40 -25.79 3.85 23.15
CA ALA A 40 -24.49 4.48 23.28
C ALA A 40 -23.33 3.47 23.01
N ILE A 41 -22.27 3.93 22.36
CA ILE A 41 -21.03 3.15 22.17
C ILE A 41 -20.40 2.85 23.54
N LYS A 42 -20.13 1.59 23.82
CA LYS A 42 -19.49 1.16 25.08
C LYS A 42 -17.99 0.94 24.93
N LYS A 43 -17.53 0.57 23.75
CA LYS A 43 -16.14 0.24 23.46
C LYS A 43 -15.79 0.68 22.04
N VAL A 44 -14.52 1.02 21.86
CA VAL A 44 -13.88 1.24 20.56
C VAL A 44 -12.59 0.41 20.51
N PHE A 45 -12.18 0.07 19.30
CA PHE A 45 -11.01 -0.79 19.06
C PHE A 45 -10.03 -0.09 18.14
N LEU A 46 -8.75 -0.13 18.48
CA LEU A 46 -7.68 0.27 17.59
C LEU A 46 -7.29 -0.95 16.75
N THR A 47 -7.34 -0.84 15.44
CA THR A 47 -7.05 -1.92 14.51
C THR A 47 -5.94 -1.54 13.55
N SER A 48 -5.01 -2.47 13.32
CA SER A 48 -4.07 -2.42 12.19
C SER A 48 -4.66 -3.19 11.01
N ALA A 49 -4.20 -2.90 9.80
CA ALA A 49 -4.53 -3.69 8.62
C ALA A 49 -3.24 -4.29 8.03
N ASP A 50 -3.32 -5.53 7.56
CA ASP A 50 -2.25 -6.13 6.76
C ASP A 50 -2.33 -5.68 5.29
N GLU A 51 -1.42 -6.17 4.47
CA GLU A 51 -1.36 -5.86 3.02
C GLU A 51 -2.61 -6.29 2.23
N TYR A 52 -3.41 -7.23 2.76
CA TYR A 52 -4.69 -7.66 2.20
C TYR A 52 -5.89 -6.87 2.75
N GLY A 53 -5.66 -5.90 3.62
CA GLY A 53 -6.70 -5.11 4.27
C GLY A 53 -7.41 -5.84 5.42
N ARG A 54 -6.92 -7.02 5.85
CA ARG A 54 -7.46 -7.75 7.00
C ARG A 54 -7.10 -7.03 8.27
N ARG A 55 -8.11 -6.73 9.09
CA ARG A 55 -7.94 -5.96 10.31
C ARG A 55 -7.68 -6.85 11.52
N THR A 56 -6.68 -6.49 12.30
CA THR A 56 -6.38 -7.09 13.60
C THR A 56 -6.55 -6.06 14.70
N VAL A 57 -7.32 -6.41 15.75
CA VAL A 57 -7.47 -5.55 16.94
C VAL A 57 -6.16 -5.58 17.73
N VAL A 58 -5.55 -4.42 17.92
CA VAL A 58 -4.29 -4.25 18.67
C VAL A 58 -4.49 -3.59 20.04
N ALA A 59 -5.60 -2.88 20.24
CA ALA A 59 -5.97 -2.32 21.53
C ALA A 59 -7.49 -2.10 21.64
N GLU A 60 -7.99 -2.11 22.88
CA GLU A 60 -9.40 -1.84 23.22
C GLU A 60 -9.49 -0.67 24.20
N ALA A 61 -10.49 0.20 24.06
CA ALA A 61 -10.79 1.26 25.01
C ALA A 61 -12.30 1.30 25.34
N LYS A 62 -12.60 1.50 26.62
CA LYS A 62 -14.00 1.73 27.06
C LYS A 62 -14.40 3.18 26.80
N VAL A 63 -15.60 3.38 26.29
CA VAL A 63 -16.18 4.71 26.13
C VAL A 63 -16.95 5.08 27.40
N LYS A 64 -16.61 6.23 28.00
CA LYS A 64 -17.28 6.78 29.18
C LYS A 64 -17.67 8.23 28.90
N LYS A 65 -18.97 8.52 28.92
CA LYS A 65 -19.49 9.87 28.60
C LYS A 65 -18.91 10.44 27.30
N GLY A 66 -18.91 9.62 26.23
CA GLY A 66 -18.39 9.99 24.93
C GLY A 66 -16.86 10.11 24.85
N SER A 67 -16.11 9.76 25.89
CA SER A 67 -14.64 9.87 25.88
C SER A 67 -13.98 8.50 25.98
N TYR A 68 -12.84 8.34 25.31
CA TYR A 68 -11.99 7.14 25.35
C TYR A 68 -10.52 7.49 25.22
N THR A 69 -9.64 6.61 25.68
CA THR A 69 -8.19 6.78 25.55
C THR A 69 -7.53 5.44 25.23
N PHE A 70 -6.68 5.44 24.22
CA PHE A 70 -5.69 4.37 23.99
C PHE A 70 -4.33 4.85 24.43
N LYS A 71 -3.54 3.94 25.01
CA LYS A 71 -2.10 4.09 25.22
C LYS A 71 -1.43 2.92 24.50
N TYR A 72 -0.87 3.20 23.35
CA TYR A 72 -0.28 2.20 22.47
C TYR A 72 1.24 2.38 22.43
N LYS A 73 1.98 1.31 22.79
CA LYS A 73 3.45 1.34 22.77
C LYS A 73 3.92 1.30 21.31
N VAL A 74 4.75 2.27 20.94
CA VAL A 74 5.36 2.38 19.61
C VAL A 74 6.87 2.17 19.77
N SER A 75 7.47 1.26 18.99
CA SER A 75 8.93 1.16 18.97
C SER A 75 9.51 2.41 18.30
N ALA A 76 10.64 2.90 18.81
CA ALA A 76 11.33 4.07 18.26
C ALA A 76 11.69 3.90 16.77
N ASP A 77 11.98 2.66 16.35
CA ASP A 77 12.35 2.32 14.98
C ASP A 77 11.15 1.87 14.12
N ALA A 78 9.93 1.82 14.70
CA ALA A 78 8.75 1.39 13.94
C ALA A 78 8.34 2.47 12.92
N PRO A 79 8.02 2.09 11.68
CA PRO A 79 7.50 3.04 10.71
C PRO A 79 6.13 3.58 11.17
N VAL A 80 5.89 4.85 10.86
CA VAL A 80 4.60 5.49 11.13
C VAL A 80 3.54 4.89 10.21
N MET A 81 2.58 4.16 10.77
CA MET A 81 1.56 3.43 10.02
C MET A 81 0.16 3.97 10.30
N GLN A 82 -0.75 3.83 9.33
CA GLN A 82 -2.16 4.18 9.49
C GLN A 82 -2.92 3.04 10.19
N TYR A 83 -3.64 3.40 11.23
CA TYR A 83 -4.55 2.52 11.98
C TYR A 83 -5.98 3.01 11.84
N THR A 84 -6.92 2.18 12.24
CA THR A 84 -8.34 2.54 12.23
C THR A 84 -8.96 2.33 13.60
N ILE A 85 -9.67 3.32 14.11
CA ILE A 85 -10.53 3.14 15.29
C ILE A 85 -11.88 2.65 14.80
N THR A 86 -12.31 1.48 15.27
CA THR A 86 -13.57 0.82 14.93
C THR A 86 -14.48 0.68 16.14
N GLY A 87 -15.68 0.15 15.98
CA GLY A 87 -16.71 0.05 17.01
C GLY A 87 -17.86 1.05 16.81
N PHE A 88 -17.88 1.73 15.66
CA PHE A 88 -18.94 2.60 15.17
C PHE A 88 -19.89 1.82 14.24
N ASP A 89 -21.04 2.42 13.86
CA ASP A 89 -21.95 1.82 12.86
C ASP A 89 -21.31 1.69 11.48
N ASN A 90 -20.39 2.61 11.16
CA ASN A 90 -19.69 2.61 9.90
C ASN A 90 -18.39 1.80 10.03
N GLU A 91 -18.27 0.70 9.28
CA GLU A 91 -17.10 -0.17 9.25
C GLU A 91 -15.81 0.54 8.80
N LYS A 92 -15.91 1.67 8.09
CA LYS A 92 -14.74 2.47 7.70
C LYS A 92 -13.98 3.03 8.89
N GLY A 93 -14.70 3.34 10.01
CA GLY A 93 -14.12 3.85 11.25
C GLY A 93 -13.36 5.17 11.09
N ILE A 94 -12.45 5.46 12.02
CA ILE A 94 -11.62 6.66 12.04
C ILE A 94 -10.19 6.26 11.70
N LYS A 95 -9.67 6.72 10.57
CA LYS A 95 -8.27 6.51 10.17
C LYS A 95 -7.38 7.56 10.82
N LEU A 96 -6.25 7.13 11.38
CA LEU A 96 -5.22 7.99 11.96
C LEU A 96 -3.84 7.34 11.84
N PHE A 97 -2.79 8.13 11.96
CA PHE A 97 -1.42 7.63 11.98
C PHE A 97 -0.95 7.41 13.42
N VAL A 98 -0.33 6.26 13.68
CA VAL A 98 0.22 5.93 14.99
C VAL A 98 1.70 6.26 15.00
N GLU A 99 2.05 7.28 15.77
CA GLU A 99 3.40 7.79 15.97
C GLU A 99 3.57 8.25 17.43
N PRO A 100 4.78 8.38 17.96
CA PRO A 100 4.99 8.87 19.33
C PRO A 100 4.36 10.23 19.56
N GLY A 101 3.64 10.40 20.67
CA GLY A 101 2.98 11.65 21.03
C GLY A 101 1.52 11.48 21.43
N THR A 102 0.77 12.57 21.41
CA THR A 102 -0.64 12.58 21.77
C THR A 102 -1.51 13.03 20.61
N VAL A 103 -2.41 12.17 20.19
CA VAL A 103 -3.41 12.45 19.15
C VAL A 103 -4.76 12.75 19.80
N ALA A 104 -5.34 13.87 19.48
CA ALA A 104 -6.72 14.19 19.81
C ALA A 104 -7.65 13.80 18.65
N VAL A 105 -8.73 13.10 18.95
CA VAL A 105 -9.75 12.65 17.99
C VAL A 105 -11.08 13.24 18.38
N ASN A 106 -11.61 14.18 17.60
CA ASN A 106 -12.91 14.82 17.86
C ASN A 106 -13.94 14.32 16.83
N THR A 107 -14.90 13.56 17.30
CA THR A 107 -15.97 12.94 16.51
C THR A 107 -17.30 13.65 16.82
N ALA A 108 -17.96 14.21 15.81
CA ALA A 108 -19.23 14.88 16.00
C ALA A 108 -20.34 13.88 16.33
N THR A 109 -20.43 12.79 15.57
CA THR A 109 -21.43 11.74 15.78
C THR A 109 -20.87 10.35 15.52
N ALA A 110 -21.30 9.37 16.30
CA ALA A 110 -20.95 7.98 16.16
C ALA A 110 -21.39 7.35 14.83
N GLN A 111 -22.38 7.92 14.18
CA GLN A 111 -22.92 7.46 12.90
C GLN A 111 -22.00 7.85 11.72
N ASN A 112 -21.20 8.91 11.85
CA ASN A 112 -20.30 9.37 10.82
C ASN A 112 -18.84 9.57 11.33
N PRO A 113 -18.17 8.51 11.78
CA PRO A 113 -16.83 8.60 12.37
C PRO A 113 -15.76 9.05 11.36
N CYS A 114 -15.98 8.87 10.06
CA CYS A 114 -15.03 9.27 9.02
C CYS A 114 -14.77 10.79 8.98
N GLN A 115 -15.69 11.58 9.49
CA GLN A 115 -15.59 13.06 9.58
C GLN A 115 -14.90 13.54 10.86
N SER A 116 -14.35 12.64 11.67
CA SER A 116 -13.59 13.03 12.87
C SER A 116 -12.40 13.90 12.51
N LYS A 117 -12.18 14.92 13.35
CA LYS A 117 -11.01 15.81 13.25
C LYS A 117 -9.87 15.26 14.11
N LEU A 118 -8.67 15.28 13.56
CA LEU A 118 -7.45 14.81 14.19
C LEU A 118 -6.53 16.00 14.48
N SER A 119 -5.75 15.92 15.57
CA SER A 119 -4.69 16.89 15.84
C SER A 119 -3.69 16.36 16.86
N GLY A 120 -2.49 16.98 16.90
CA GLY A 120 -1.55 16.85 18.01
C GLY A 120 -0.30 16.03 17.71
N THR A 121 -0.17 15.45 16.51
CA THR A 121 1.10 14.87 16.03
C THR A 121 1.32 15.24 14.56
N PRO A 122 2.59 15.36 14.09
CA PRO A 122 2.90 15.94 12.80
C PRO A 122 2.18 15.26 11.62
N THR A 123 2.16 13.92 11.59
CA THR A 123 1.51 13.19 10.49
C THR A 123 -0.01 13.31 10.54
N ASN A 124 -0.62 13.33 11.73
CA ASN A 124 -2.07 13.49 11.87
C ASN A 124 -2.54 14.92 11.59
N ASP A 125 -1.77 15.93 11.99
CA ASP A 125 -2.06 17.33 11.66
C ASP A 125 -2.02 17.55 10.15
N LEU A 126 -0.98 17.03 9.48
CA LEU A 126 -0.85 17.09 8.03
C LEU A 126 -1.96 16.30 7.31
N TYR A 127 -2.36 15.15 7.84
CA TYR A 127 -3.46 14.35 7.29
C TYR A 127 -4.81 15.07 7.44
N GLU A 128 -5.00 15.83 8.51
CA GLU A 128 -6.18 16.68 8.67
C GLU A 128 -6.22 17.80 7.63
N GLU A 129 -5.10 18.47 7.37
CA GLU A 129 -4.99 19.47 6.30
C GLU A 129 -5.28 18.87 4.93
N TYR A 130 -4.75 17.66 4.64
CA TYR A 130 -5.02 16.96 3.39
C TYR A 130 -6.51 16.64 3.21
N LYS A 131 -7.21 16.22 4.27
CA LYS A 131 -8.66 15.96 4.21
C LYS A 131 -9.48 17.21 3.87
N GLN A 132 -8.99 18.43 4.21
CA GLN A 132 -9.69 19.66 3.89
C GLN A 132 -9.81 19.88 2.38
N ILE A 133 -8.92 19.31 1.56
CA ILE A 133 -9.01 19.39 0.09
C ILE A 133 -10.35 18.79 -0.38
N ASP A 134 -10.72 17.62 0.15
CA ASP A 134 -11.99 16.96 -0.20
C ASP A 134 -13.19 17.74 0.33
N ILE A 135 -13.16 18.14 1.60
CA ILE A 135 -14.22 18.89 2.24
C ILE A 135 -14.50 20.19 1.47
N ASN A 136 -13.45 20.94 1.12
CA ASN A 136 -13.58 22.19 0.39
C ASN A 136 -14.13 21.97 -1.03
N ALA A 137 -13.75 20.88 -1.71
CA ALA A 137 -14.28 20.54 -3.02
C ALA A 137 -15.77 20.18 -2.96
N ASP A 138 -16.16 19.35 -2.00
CA ASP A 138 -17.55 18.96 -1.79
C ASP A 138 -18.46 20.15 -1.41
N GLU A 139 -17.95 21.07 -0.57
CA GLU A 139 -18.65 22.31 -0.26
C GLU A 139 -18.85 23.22 -1.47
N LYS A 140 -17.85 23.32 -2.37
CA LYS A 140 -17.96 24.10 -3.61
C LYS A 140 -19.01 23.51 -4.52
N VAL A 141 -19.04 22.17 -4.68
CA VAL A 141 -20.08 21.48 -5.45
C VAL A 141 -21.46 21.76 -4.85
N ALA A 142 -21.62 21.58 -3.53
CA ALA A 142 -22.89 21.81 -2.84
C ALA A 142 -23.40 23.25 -3.05
N LYS A 143 -22.55 24.26 -2.87
CA LYS A 143 -22.87 25.66 -3.09
C LYS A 143 -23.28 25.96 -4.52
N ALA A 144 -22.57 25.38 -5.50
CA ALA A 144 -22.89 25.57 -6.92
C ALA A 144 -24.22 24.92 -7.31
N VAL A 145 -24.52 23.72 -6.78
CA VAL A 145 -25.79 23.03 -7.00
C VAL A 145 -26.94 23.80 -6.35
N GLU A 146 -26.73 24.33 -5.13
CA GLU A 146 -27.72 25.18 -4.47
C GLU A 146 -28.02 26.45 -5.25
N ALA A 147 -27.00 27.12 -5.80
CA ALA A 147 -27.17 28.29 -6.65
C ALA A 147 -28.00 27.98 -7.92
N LEU A 148 -27.75 26.81 -8.55
CA LEU A 148 -28.56 26.35 -9.67
C LEU A 148 -30.02 26.11 -9.27
N ALA A 149 -30.26 25.53 -8.08
CA ALA A 149 -31.60 25.30 -7.56
C ALA A 149 -32.34 26.61 -7.27
N GLN A 150 -31.63 27.62 -6.78
CA GLN A 150 -32.20 28.97 -6.55
C GLN A 150 -32.54 29.68 -7.87
N GLN A 151 -31.69 29.52 -8.90
CA GLN A 151 -31.88 30.18 -10.20
C GLN A 151 -32.98 29.53 -11.04
N ASN A 152 -33.05 28.20 -11.09
CA ASN A 152 -33.89 27.45 -12.02
C ASN A 152 -35.03 26.68 -11.38
N GLY A 153 -35.06 26.61 -10.05
CA GLY A 153 -36.01 25.78 -9.27
C GLY A 153 -35.45 24.38 -8.98
N LYS A 154 -35.89 23.77 -7.86
CA LYS A 154 -35.40 22.41 -7.47
C LYS A 154 -35.84 21.33 -8.44
N GLU A 155 -37.02 21.46 -9.07
CA GLU A 155 -37.52 20.49 -10.05
C GLU A 155 -36.67 20.48 -11.33
N TRP A 156 -36.06 21.62 -11.69
CA TRP A 156 -35.16 21.68 -12.84
C TRP A 156 -33.91 20.80 -12.65
N LEU A 157 -33.40 20.65 -11.43
CA LEU A 157 -32.28 19.76 -11.15
C LEU A 157 -32.56 18.30 -11.52
N GLU A 158 -33.83 17.88 -11.49
CA GLU A 158 -34.25 16.54 -11.88
C GLU A 158 -34.41 16.37 -13.42
N SER A 159 -34.45 17.48 -14.15
CA SER A 159 -34.47 17.46 -15.63
C SER A 159 -33.18 16.87 -16.22
N LYS A 160 -33.21 16.52 -17.49
CA LYS A 160 -32.02 16.04 -18.22
C LYS A 160 -30.91 17.09 -18.23
N GLU A 161 -31.27 18.35 -18.49
CA GLU A 161 -30.37 19.52 -18.51
C GLU A 161 -29.77 19.80 -17.15
N GLY A 162 -30.59 19.79 -16.09
CA GLY A 162 -30.15 20.00 -14.73
C GLY A 162 -29.15 18.93 -14.26
N LYS A 163 -29.46 17.67 -14.48
CA LYS A 163 -28.55 16.55 -14.18
C LYS A 163 -27.25 16.62 -14.95
N GLN A 164 -27.29 17.09 -16.20
CA GLN A 164 -26.07 17.25 -17.01
C GLN A 164 -25.20 18.40 -16.47
N GLU A 165 -25.80 19.50 -16.05
CA GLU A 165 -25.06 20.64 -15.48
C GLU A 165 -24.45 20.29 -14.11
N VAL A 166 -25.17 19.58 -13.23
CA VAL A 166 -24.62 19.07 -11.97
C VAL A 166 -23.41 18.18 -12.24
N LYS A 167 -23.50 17.23 -13.16
CA LYS A 167 -22.36 16.37 -13.53
C LYS A 167 -21.17 17.17 -14.07
N ARG A 168 -21.41 18.27 -14.79
CA ARG A 168 -20.35 19.16 -15.30
C ARG A 168 -19.61 19.85 -14.14
N ILE A 169 -20.36 20.35 -13.16
CA ILE A 169 -19.80 20.96 -11.94
C ILE A 169 -18.98 19.94 -11.17
N GLU A 170 -19.54 18.76 -10.89
CA GLU A 170 -18.85 17.69 -10.18
C GLU A 170 -17.56 17.26 -10.88
N ALA A 171 -17.60 17.10 -12.22
CA ALA A 171 -16.42 16.76 -13.02
C ALA A 171 -15.33 17.85 -12.96
N THR A 172 -15.74 19.12 -13.01
CA THR A 172 -14.82 20.27 -12.95
C THR A 172 -14.13 20.34 -11.58
N GLU A 173 -14.90 20.24 -10.49
CA GLU A 173 -14.34 20.29 -9.13
C GLU A 173 -13.52 19.03 -8.81
N ARG A 174 -13.86 17.87 -9.38
CA ARG A 174 -13.03 16.66 -9.27
C ARG A 174 -11.64 16.86 -9.87
N ILE A 175 -11.54 17.45 -11.06
CA ILE A 175 -10.23 17.72 -11.71
C ILE A 175 -9.40 18.67 -10.84
N LYS A 176 -9.99 19.72 -10.30
CA LYS A 176 -9.30 20.67 -9.40
C LYS A 176 -8.84 19.97 -8.12
N ARG A 177 -9.71 19.18 -7.50
CA ARG A 177 -9.40 18.40 -6.30
C ARG A 177 -8.21 17.47 -6.50
N GLU A 178 -8.16 16.74 -7.63
CA GLU A 178 -7.03 15.86 -7.92
C GLU A 178 -5.73 16.66 -8.13
N ALA A 179 -5.79 17.80 -8.79
CA ALA A 179 -4.63 18.70 -8.95
C ALA A 179 -4.13 19.24 -7.59
N ASP A 180 -5.04 19.63 -6.69
CA ASP A 180 -4.70 20.12 -5.36
C ASP A 180 -4.11 18.99 -4.49
N ARG A 181 -4.64 17.76 -4.56
CA ARG A 181 -4.07 16.57 -3.89
C ARG A 181 -2.64 16.30 -4.38
N ILE A 182 -2.42 16.29 -5.69
CA ILE A 182 -1.10 16.05 -6.28
C ILE A 182 -0.10 17.09 -5.76
N ARG A 183 -0.46 18.38 -5.83
CA ARG A 183 0.38 19.48 -5.36
C ARG A 183 0.71 19.31 -3.87
N PHE A 184 -0.31 19.10 -3.04
CA PHE A 184 -0.13 18.90 -1.61
C PHE A 184 0.85 17.76 -1.29
N LEU A 185 0.70 16.59 -1.95
CA LEU A 185 1.55 15.44 -1.72
C LEU A 185 2.99 15.65 -2.22
N ILE A 186 3.19 16.42 -3.29
CA ILE A 186 4.53 16.81 -3.76
C ILE A 186 5.19 17.77 -2.76
N ASP A 187 4.46 18.75 -2.25
CA ASP A 187 4.97 19.73 -1.28
C ASP A 187 5.31 19.08 0.07
N HIS A 188 4.65 17.95 0.39
CA HIS A 188 4.85 17.18 1.63
C HIS A 188 5.46 15.79 1.38
N ASN A 189 6.37 15.70 0.44
CA ASN A 189 6.97 14.43 -0.03
C ASN A 189 7.80 13.67 1.02
N ALA A 190 8.10 14.30 2.16
CA ALA A 190 8.83 13.70 3.29
C ALA A 190 7.89 13.10 4.36
N SER A 191 6.57 13.24 4.23
CA SER A 191 5.61 12.66 5.17
C SER A 191 5.33 11.19 4.89
N PRO A 192 5.25 10.32 5.93
CA PRO A 192 4.87 8.92 5.77
C PRO A 192 3.49 8.71 5.11
N MET A 193 2.55 9.66 5.27
CA MET A 193 1.25 9.57 4.61
C MET A 193 1.33 9.73 3.09
N THR A 194 2.35 10.44 2.59
CA THR A 194 2.44 10.82 1.17
C THR A 194 2.44 9.62 0.22
N PRO A 195 3.32 8.62 0.34
CA PRO A 195 3.27 7.48 -0.58
C PRO A 195 1.98 6.66 -0.45
N LEU A 196 1.38 6.58 0.75
CA LEU A 196 0.08 5.92 0.94
C LEU A 196 -1.03 6.62 0.16
N GLU A 197 -1.14 7.95 0.30
CA GLU A 197 -2.19 8.72 -0.38
C GLU A 197 -1.92 8.84 -1.90
N MET A 198 -0.64 8.87 -2.32
CA MET A 198 -0.27 8.77 -3.74
C MET A 198 -0.80 7.46 -4.36
N GLU A 199 -0.60 6.34 -3.71
CA GLU A 199 -1.07 5.04 -4.18
C GLU A 199 -2.60 4.95 -4.19
N CYS A 200 -3.23 5.26 -3.06
CA CYS A 200 -4.66 5.01 -2.85
C CYS A 200 -5.57 6.02 -3.54
N ARG A 201 -5.15 7.29 -3.63
CA ARG A 201 -6.04 8.38 -4.04
C ARG A 201 -5.70 9.00 -5.38
N VAL A 202 -4.42 9.08 -5.74
CA VAL A 202 -3.95 9.86 -6.88
C VAL A 202 -3.57 8.95 -8.05
N MET A 203 -2.82 7.89 -7.81
CA MET A 203 -2.32 7.00 -8.84
C MET A 203 -3.38 6.48 -9.81
N PRO A 204 -4.63 6.14 -9.41
CA PRO A 204 -5.67 5.68 -10.34
C PRO A 204 -5.99 6.68 -11.47
N TYR A 205 -5.71 7.96 -11.27
CA TYR A 205 -5.98 9.04 -12.22
C TYR A 205 -4.76 9.48 -13.04
N LEU A 206 -3.58 8.90 -12.77
CA LEU A 206 -2.34 9.26 -13.45
C LEU A 206 -2.02 8.34 -14.61
N SER A 207 -1.32 8.88 -15.62
CA SER A 207 -0.59 8.07 -16.59
C SER A 207 0.60 7.36 -15.91
N ASN A 208 1.13 6.30 -16.54
CA ASN A 208 2.28 5.58 -16.00
C ASN A 208 3.49 6.51 -15.83
N ALA A 209 3.77 7.37 -16.79
CA ALA A 209 4.89 8.32 -16.72
C ALA A 209 4.76 9.29 -15.53
N TYR A 210 3.56 9.80 -15.26
CA TYR A 210 3.33 10.66 -14.10
C TYR A 210 3.43 9.90 -12.78
N ALA A 211 2.93 8.67 -12.71
CA ALA A 211 3.07 7.82 -11.53
C ALA A 211 4.54 7.54 -11.19
N GLU A 212 5.37 7.25 -12.21
CA GLU A 212 6.83 7.09 -12.05
C GLU A 212 7.51 8.39 -11.59
N GLN A 213 7.10 9.54 -12.15
CA GLN A 213 7.64 10.83 -11.73
C GLN A 213 7.29 11.14 -10.27
N MET A 214 6.05 10.89 -9.84
CA MET A 214 5.64 11.05 -8.45
C MET A 214 6.39 10.09 -7.53
N MET A 215 6.57 8.84 -7.92
CA MET A 215 7.37 7.88 -7.16
C MET A 215 8.80 8.38 -6.93
N LYS A 216 9.44 8.94 -7.97
CA LYS A 216 10.79 9.52 -7.89
C LYS A 216 10.85 10.80 -7.03
N SER A 217 9.74 11.51 -6.86
CA SER A 217 9.68 12.74 -6.04
C SER A 217 9.65 12.48 -4.54
N VAL A 218 9.34 11.27 -4.09
CA VAL A 218 9.29 10.93 -2.67
C VAL A 218 10.67 11.03 -2.05
N TYR A 219 10.75 11.66 -0.87
CA TYR A 219 11.99 11.89 -0.12
C TYR A 219 12.77 10.60 0.12
N THR A 220 14.05 10.59 -0.25
CA THR A 220 14.89 9.38 -0.28
C THR A 220 14.89 8.58 1.03
N PRO A 221 14.96 9.16 2.25
CA PRO A 221 14.87 8.41 3.49
C PRO A 221 13.57 7.61 3.66
N LEU A 222 12.46 8.05 3.04
CA LEU A 222 11.19 7.32 3.06
C LEU A 222 11.15 6.12 2.11
N GLN A 223 12.12 5.95 1.24
CA GLN A 223 12.10 4.85 0.27
C GLN A 223 12.19 3.47 0.92
N LYS A 224 12.63 3.37 2.18
CA LYS A 224 12.56 2.13 2.97
C LYS A 224 11.23 1.94 3.70
N HIS A 225 10.35 2.94 3.71
CA HIS A 225 9.06 2.88 4.39
C HIS A 225 8.11 1.91 3.67
N PRO A 226 7.32 1.07 4.39
CA PRO A 226 6.39 0.11 3.78
C PRO A 226 5.44 0.74 2.76
N TYR A 227 4.90 1.93 3.02
CA TYR A 227 4.02 2.63 2.08
C TYR A 227 4.72 3.04 0.79
N TYR A 228 5.99 3.45 0.85
CA TYR A 228 6.73 3.72 -0.38
C TYR A 228 6.96 2.44 -1.18
N GLN A 229 7.32 1.33 -0.51
CA GLN A 229 7.52 0.06 -1.19
C GLN A 229 6.23 -0.44 -1.85
N SER A 230 5.07 -0.28 -1.18
CA SER A 230 3.76 -0.58 -1.76
C SER A 230 3.48 0.27 -3.00
N PHE A 231 3.62 1.59 -2.88
CA PHE A 231 3.42 2.53 -3.98
C PHE A 231 4.36 2.25 -5.15
N ARG A 232 5.65 2.01 -4.88
CA ARG A 232 6.63 1.64 -5.90
C ARG A 232 6.22 0.37 -6.64
N ASN A 233 5.86 -0.66 -5.92
CA ASN A 233 5.40 -1.92 -6.51
C ASN A 233 4.14 -1.72 -7.36
N ALA A 234 3.19 -0.92 -6.90
CA ALA A 234 2.00 -0.59 -7.66
C ALA A 234 2.31 0.18 -8.96
N VAL A 235 3.28 1.09 -8.93
CA VAL A 235 3.75 1.83 -10.13
C VAL A 235 4.45 0.87 -11.11
N LEU A 236 5.35 0.01 -10.63
CA LEU A 236 6.04 -0.98 -11.46
C LEU A 236 5.06 -1.98 -12.09
N ALA A 237 4.08 -2.45 -11.30
CA ALA A 237 3.04 -3.37 -11.78
C ALA A 237 2.25 -2.84 -12.99
N ARG A 238 2.09 -1.52 -13.10
CA ARG A 238 1.40 -0.89 -14.25
C ARG A 238 2.20 -0.90 -15.54
N ASN A 239 3.49 -1.16 -15.48
CA ASN A 239 4.41 -1.04 -16.60
C ASN A 239 5.37 -2.23 -16.72
N ILE A 240 4.91 -3.44 -16.38
CA ILE A 240 5.68 -4.66 -16.59
C ILE A 240 5.83 -4.91 -18.09
N LYS A 241 7.05 -4.82 -18.58
CA LYS A 241 7.49 -5.15 -19.93
C LYS A 241 8.97 -5.51 -19.91
N VAL A 242 9.43 -6.14 -20.97
CA VAL A 242 10.86 -6.45 -21.16
C VAL A 242 11.70 -5.18 -21.01
N GLY A 243 12.80 -5.26 -20.29
CA GLY A 243 13.72 -4.17 -19.96
C GLY A 243 13.33 -3.34 -18.73
N ASN A 244 12.10 -3.45 -18.22
CA ASN A 244 11.66 -2.72 -17.03
C ASN A 244 11.87 -3.52 -15.75
N GLU A 245 12.11 -2.79 -14.65
CA GLU A 245 12.17 -3.37 -13.31
C GLU A 245 10.82 -3.96 -12.92
N VAL A 246 10.85 -5.13 -12.27
CA VAL A 246 9.65 -5.82 -11.79
C VAL A 246 9.33 -5.47 -10.33
N PRO A 247 8.05 -5.59 -9.90
CA PRO A 247 7.65 -5.43 -8.51
C PRO A 247 8.37 -6.42 -7.58
N ASP A 248 8.66 -5.98 -6.35
CA ASP A 248 9.09 -6.86 -5.28
C ASP A 248 7.88 -7.50 -4.61
N ILE A 249 7.85 -8.82 -4.55
CA ILE A 249 6.77 -9.59 -3.93
C ILE A 249 7.26 -10.40 -2.74
N ALA A 250 6.40 -10.50 -1.72
CA ALA A 250 6.60 -11.39 -0.61
C ALA A 250 6.11 -12.81 -0.97
N ILE A 251 6.92 -13.81 -0.69
CA ILE A 251 6.67 -15.21 -1.01
C ILE A 251 6.72 -16.01 0.28
N THR A 252 5.59 -16.62 0.67
CA THR A 252 5.54 -17.50 1.83
C THR A 252 5.93 -18.90 1.39
N LEU A 253 7.08 -19.36 1.88
CA LEU A 253 7.64 -20.67 1.59
C LEU A 253 6.86 -21.78 2.35
N ARG A 254 7.16 -23.02 2.00
CA ARG A 254 6.52 -24.20 2.58
C ARG A 254 6.68 -24.28 4.10
N ASP A 255 7.83 -23.92 4.63
CA ASP A 255 8.13 -23.89 6.08
C ASP A 255 7.47 -22.71 6.83
N GLY A 256 6.75 -21.86 6.11
CA GLY A 256 6.10 -20.65 6.65
C GLY A 256 6.99 -19.42 6.69
N LYS A 257 8.26 -19.53 6.33
CA LYS A 257 9.15 -18.38 6.22
C LYS A 257 8.74 -17.51 5.02
N THR A 258 8.75 -16.21 5.20
CA THR A 258 8.53 -15.26 4.11
C THR A 258 9.89 -14.74 3.60
N VAL A 259 10.08 -14.80 2.29
CA VAL A 259 11.20 -14.21 1.56
C VAL A 259 10.69 -13.20 0.54
N LYS A 260 11.53 -12.27 0.12
CA LYS A 260 11.20 -11.34 -0.94
C LYS A 260 11.85 -11.75 -2.25
N LEU A 261 11.22 -11.42 -3.37
CA LEU A 261 11.80 -11.64 -4.68
C LEU A 261 13.17 -10.95 -4.80
N ASN A 262 13.27 -9.71 -4.29
CA ASN A 262 14.47 -8.89 -4.29
C ASN A 262 15.62 -9.45 -3.40
N ASP A 263 15.36 -10.40 -2.49
CA ASP A 263 16.41 -11.07 -1.72
C ASP A 263 17.34 -11.89 -2.64
N ASN A 264 16.91 -12.16 -3.89
CA ASN A 264 17.64 -12.88 -4.92
C ASN A 264 18.29 -11.96 -5.97
N ARG A 265 18.32 -10.63 -5.76
CA ARG A 265 19.03 -9.71 -6.66
C ARG A 265 20.52 -10.07 -6.74
N GLY A 266 21.11 -9.82 -7.89
CA GLY A 266 22.46 -10.27 -8.23
C GLY A 266 22.47 -11.62 -8.93
N LYS A 267 21.32 -12.31 -9.01
CA LYS A 267 21.13 -13.56 -9.77
C LYS A 267 20.07 -13.37 -10.85
N TYR A 268 20.15 -14.19 -11.88
CA TYR A 268 19.02 -14.40 -12.77
C TYR A 268 17.92 -15.17 -12.01
N ILE A 269 16.66 -14.77 -12.16
CA ILE A 269 15.53 -15.37 -11.47
C ILE A 269 14.53 -15.85 -12.51
N LEU A 270 14.16 -17.11 -12.48
CA LEU A 270 12.97 -17.61 -13.14
C LEU A 270 11.81 -17.55 -12.14
N LEU A 271 10.93 -16.57 -12.30
CA LEU A 271 9.68 -16.49 -11.55
C LEU A 271 8.58 -17.23 -12.31
N ASP A 272 8.07 -18.31 -11.70
CA ASP A 272 7.08 -19.21 -12.29
C ASP A 272 5.81 -19.23 -11.46
N PHE A 273 4.72 -18.70 -12.02
CA PHE A 273 3.37 -18.81 -11.45
C PHE A 273 2.69 -20.06 -12.00
N TRP A 274 2.29 -20.97 -11.11
CA TRP A 274 1.72 -22.24 -11.47
C TRP A 274 0.55 -22.66 -10.58
N ALA A 275 -0.12 -23.75 -10.90
CA ALA A 275 -1.13 -24.38 -10.05
C ALA A 275 -1.12 -25.88 -10.25
N SER A 276 -1.33 -26.67 -9.18
CA SER A 276 -1.40 -28.12 -9.23
C SER A 276 -2.58 -28.63 -10.07
N THR A 277 -3.64 -27.85 -10.14
CA THR A 277 -4.85 -28.13 -10.94
C THR A 277 -4.70 -27.79 -12.42
N CYS A 278 -3.60 -27.15 -12.83
CA CYS A 278 -3.33 -26.79 -14.22
C CYS A 278 -2.48 -27.85 -14.90
N GLU A 279 -3.06 -28.61 -15.84
CA GLU A 279 -2.38 -29.69 -16.56
C GLU A 279 -1.07 -29.21 -17.22
N LYS A 280 -1.10 -28.07 -17.91
CA LYS A 280 0.09 -27.49 -18.55
C LYS A 280 1.16 -27.11 -17.54
N SER A 281 0.77 -26.57 -16.37
CA SER A 281 1.72 -26.31 -15.27
C SER A 281 2.39 -27.61 -14.80
N MET A 282 1.63 -28.69 -14.69
CA MET A 282 2.18 -29.98 -14.27
C MET A 282 3.10 -30.59 -15.32
N GLN A 283 2.81 -30.48 -16.59
CA GLN A 283 3.69 -30.88 -17.69
C GLN A 283 5.03 -30.15 -17.62
N ASN A 284 5.01 -28.85 -17.39
CA ASN A 284 6.21 -28.01 -17.28
C ASN A 284 7.13 -28.39 -16.09
N ARG A 285 6.60 -29.08 -15.05
CA ARG A 285 7.40 -29.47 -13.87
C ARG A 285 8.59 -30.35 -14.25
N ASN A 286 8.46 -31.23 -15.24
CA ASN A 286 9.56 -32.08 -15.68
C ASN A 286 10.68 -31.26 -16.34
N THR A 287 10.36 -30.38 -17.27
CA THR A 287 11.34 -29.47 -17.90
C THR A 287 12.04 -28.59 -16.86
N LEU A 288 11.28 -28.03 -15.87
CA LEU A 288 11.90 -27.23 -14.82
C LEU A 288 12.74 -28.07 -13.85
N LYS A 289 12.48 -29.36 -13.66
CA LYS A 289 13.37 -30.26 -12.91
C LYS A 289 14.67 -30.51 -13.68
N GLU A 290 14.58 -30.70 -14.98
CA GLU A 290 15.78 -30.87 -15.84
C GLU A 290 16.62 -29.58 -15.81
N LEU A 291 16.00 -28.42 -15.94
CA LEU A 291 16.66 -27.11 -15.78
C LEU A 291 17.31 -26.98 -14.40
N TYR A 292 16.61 -27.31 -13.32
CA TYR A 292 17.17 -27.28 -11.97
C TYR A 292 18.41 -28.19 -11.85
N GLN A 293 18.37 -29.39 -12.42
CA GLN A 293 19.52 -30.32 -12.38
C GLN A 293 20.69 -29.77 -13.17
N ALA A 294 20.45 -29.19 -14.34
CA ALA A 294 21.46 -28.57 -15.19
C ALA A 294 22.13 -27.36 -14.52
N THR A 295 21.37 -26.59 -13.71
CA THR A 295 21.83 -25.35 -13.08
C THR A 295 22.16 -25.48 -11.59
N LYS A 296 22.20 -26.69 -11.08
CA LYS A 296 22.36 -26.95 -9.62
C LYS A 296 23.67 -26.38 -9.06
N GLU A 297 24.72 -26.40 -9.82
CA GLU A 297 26.04 -25.88 -9.44
C GLU A 297 26.19 -24.36 -9.68
N GLU A 298 25.15 -23.70 -10.29
CA GLU A 298 25.13 -22.30 -10.64
C GLU A 298 24.15 -21.49 -9.77
N GLN A 299 23.81 -22.00 -8.57
CA GLN A 299 22.82 -21.35 -7.67
C GLN A 299 23.30 -19.98 -7.13
N ASP A 300 24.54 -19.65 -7.26
CA ASP A 300 25.09 -18.31 -7.02
C ASP A 300 24.73 -17.31 -8.13
N LYS A 301 24.41 -17.79 -9.36
CA LYS A 301 24.08 -16.99 -10.53
C LYS A 301 22.60 -17.07 -10.94
N PHE A 302 21.93 -18.19 -10.63
CA PHE A 302 20.55 -18.46 -11.07
C PHE A 302 19.71 -19.10 -9.97
N VAL A 303 18.42 -18.76 -9.91
CA VAL A 303 17.47 -19.35 -8.98
C VAL A 303 16.08 -19.49 -9.62
N ILE A 304 15.42 -20.62 -9.35
CA ILE A 304 14.01 -20.81 -9.69
C ILE A 304 13.15 -20.46 -8.47
N VAL A 305 12.18 -19.59 -8.70
CA VAL A 305 11.18 -19.17 -7.70
C VAL A 305 9.80 -19.54 -8.25
N SER A 306 9.23 -20.64 -7.77
CA SER A 306 7.88 -21.07 -8.16
C SER A 306 6.87 -20.64 -7.13
N LEU A 307 5.87 -19.87 -7.57
CA LEU A 307 4.78 -19.38 -6.73
C LEU A 307 3.47 -20.05 -7.15
N SER A 308 3.00 -20.97 -6.31
CA SER A 308 1.72 -21.64 -6.53
C SER A 308 0.55 -20.70 -6.28
N LEU A 309 -0.44 -20.76 -7.16
CA LEU A 309 -1.74 -20.10 -7.05
C LEU A 309 -2.84 -21.03 -6.54
N ASP A 310 -2.47 -22.18 -5.97
CA ASP A 310 -3.44 -23.10 -5.34
C ASP A 310 -4.06 -22.48 -4.09
N SER A 311 -5.37 -22.54 -3.98
CA SER A 311 -6.10 -22.10 -2.78
C SER A 311 -5.97 -23.06 -1.61
N ASP A 312 -5.72 -24.35 -1.90
CA ASP A 312 -5.49 -25.39 -0.89
C ASP A 312 -3.98 -25.60 -0.70
N LYS A 313 -3.48 -25.16 0.46
CA LYS A 313 -2.08 -25.30 0.84
C LYS A 313 -1.65 -26.77 1.02
N ASN A 314 -2.56 -27.65 1.46
CA ASN A 314 -2.25 -29.07 1.66
C ASN A 314 -2.13 -29.77 0.32
N ALA A 315 -3.09 -29.57 -0.60
CA ALA A 315 -3.04 -30.13 -1.94
C ALA A 315 -1.78 -29.69 -2.71
N TRP A 316 -1.38 -28.41 -2.54
CA TRP A 316 -0.10 -27.92 -3.07
C TRP A 316 1.10 -28.66 -2.45
N GLY A 317 1.13 -28.81 -1.12
CA GLY A 317 2.19 -29.52 -0.40
C GLY A 317 2.33 -30.97 -0.85
N ASP A 318 1.20 -31.69 -0.95
CA ASP A 318 1.14 -33.06 -1.44
C ASP A 318 1.64 -33.17 -2.90
N THR A 319 1.32 -32.16 -3.73
CA THR A 319 1.81 -32.12 -5.12
C THR A 319 3.33 -31.97 -5.17
N LEU A 320 3.93 -31.13 -4.32
CA LEU A 320 5.38 -30.99 -4.25
C LEU A 320 6.06 -32.31 -3.87
N ASP A 321 5.53 -33.03 -2.86
CA ASP A 321 6.07 -34.29 -2.39
C ASP A 321 5.94 -35.40 -3.41
N ASN A 322 4.73 -35.60 -3.95
CA ASN A 322 4.43 -36.65 -4.90
C ASN A 322 5.21 -36.53 -6.23
N ASN A 323 5.60 -35.31 -6.60
CA ASN A 323 6.34 -35.04 -7.83
C ASN A 323 7.83 -34.75 -7.59
N GLY A 324 8.34 -34.84 -6.35
CA GLY A 324 9.72 -34.57 -5.99
C GLY A 324 10.18 -33.17 -6.39
N LEU A 325 9.35 -32.15 -6.08
CA LEU A 325 9.60 -30.74 -6.41
C LEU A 325 10.17 -29.94 -5.23
N ALA A 326 10.20 -30.52 -4.03
CA ALA A 326 10.80 -29.92 -2.83
C ALA A 326 12.33 -30.11 -2.86
N LEU A 327 12.99 -29.38 -3.77
CA LEU A 327 14.44 -29.46 -3.99
C LEU A 327 15.15 -28.27 -3.32
N ASP A 328 16.32 -28.52 -2.76
CA ASP A 328 17.11 -27.49 -2.08
C ASP A 328 17.56 -26.40 -3.08
N GLY A 329 17.36 -25.13 -2.73
CA GLY A 329 17.67 -23.99 -3.63
C GLY A 329 16.61 -23.68 -4.69
N TRP A 330 15.60 -24.55 -4.87
CA TRP A 330 14.40 -24.20 -5.65
C TRP A 330 13.33 -23.64 -4.70
N LEU A 331 13.12 -22.34 -4.72
CA LEU A 331 12.19 -21.68 -3.83
C LEU A 331 10.74 -22.01 -4.22
N GLN A 332 10.03 -22.70 -3.33
CA GLN A 332 8.64 -23.09 -3.52
C GLN A 332 7.73 -22.31 -2.55
N GLY A 333 6.94 -21.40 -3.08
CA GLY A 333 5.97 -20.60 -2.33
C GLY A 333 4.52 -20.91 -2.71
N ASN A 334 3.62 -20.61 -1.79
CA ASN A 334 2.17 -20.65 -2.06
C ASN A 334 1.52 -19.37 -1.60
N ASN A 335 0.58 -18.89 -2.45
CA ASN A 335 -0.16 -17.67 -2.21
C ASN A 335 -1.67 -17.97 -2.31
N THR A 336 -2.20 -18.60 -1.28
CA THR A 336 -3.55 -19.21 -1.16
C THR A 336 -4.75 -18.45 -1.74
N MET A 337 -4.54 -17.24 -2.29
CA MET A 337 -5.57 -16.40 -2.91
C MET A 337 -5.63 -16.52 -4.44
N GLY A 338 -4.91 -17.45 -5.03
CA GLY A 338 -4.92 -17.66 -6.48
C GLY A 338 -4.52 -16.40 -7.26
N THR A 339 -5.22 -16.14 -8.36
CA THR A 339 -5.02 -14.93 -9.19
C THR A 339 -5.45 -13.64 -8.49
N GLU A 340 -6.18 -13.72 -7.39
CA GLU A 340 -6.55 -12.57 -6.55
C GLU A 340 -5.44 -12.14 -5.59
N SER A 341 -4.37 -12.91 -5.50
CA SER A 341 -3.22 -12.57 -4.68
C SER A 341 -2.53 -11.28 -5.15
N ILE A 342 -1.88 -10.58 -4.23
CA ILE A 342 -1.12 -9.35 -4.54
C ILE A 342 -0.05 -9.66 -5.60
N ALA A 343 0.70 -10.74 -5.43
CA ALA A 343 1.75 -11.14 -6.38
C ALA A 343 1.19 -11.37 -7.79
N ALA A 344 0.11 -12.13 -7.94
CA ALA A 344 -0.50 -12.38 -9.24
C ALA A 344 -1.01 -11.09 -9.89
N LYS A 345 -1.65 -10.21 -9.11
CA LYS A 345 -2.15 -8.90 -9.59
C LYS A 345 -1.02 -7.98 -10.03
N GLN A 346 0.05 -7.90 -9.25
CA GLN A 346 1.21 -7.06 -9.55
C GLN A 346 1.93 -7.51 -10.82
N PHE A 347 1.95 -8.80 -11.11
CA PHE A 347 2.53 -9.35 -12.33
C PHE A 347 1.52 -9.54 -13.48
N GLY A 348 0.27 -9.11 -13.29
CA GLY A 348 -0.77 -9.22 -14.31
C GLY A 348 -1.16 -10.66 -14.67
N VAL A 349 -0.90 -11.62 -13.76
CA VAL A 349 -1.14 -13.06 -13.99
C VAL A 349 -2.63 -13.34 -13.92
N LYS A 350 -3.20 -13.75 -15.06
CA LYS A 350 -4.61 -14.09 -15.20
C LYS A 350 -4.87 -15.59 -15.31
N LYS A 351 -3.83 -16.35 -15.65
CA LYS A 351 -3.85 -17.80 -15.84
C LYS A 351 -2.48 -18.41 -15.61
N THR A 352 -2.43 -19.70 -15.30
CA THR A 352 -1.21 -20.48 -15.17
C THR A 352 -1.03 -21.43 -16.37
N PRO A 353 0.20 -21.85 -16.70
CA PRO A 353 1.47 -21.33 -16.20
C PRO A 353 1.74 -19.91 -16.70
N HIS A 354 2.56 -19.12 -15.94
CA HIS A 354 3.04 -17.83 -16.38
C HIS A 354 4.47 -17.66 -15.87
N MET A 355 5.44 -17.62 -16.77
CA MET A 355 6.86 -17.59 -16.44
C MET A 355 7.52 -16.29 -16.89
N ILE A 356 8.35 -15.73 -16.02
CA ILE A 356 9.07 -14.47 -16.26
C ILE A 356 10.53 -14.71 -15.92
N LEU A 357 11.42 -14.40 -16.86
CA LEU A 357 12.85 -14.41 -16.62
C LEU A 357 13.32 -12.99 -16.27
N ILE A 358 14.06 -12.86 -15.18
CA ILE A 358 14.46 -11.59 -14.57
C ILE A 358 15.99 -11.55 -14.49
N ASP A 359 16.58 -10.40 -14.82
CA ASP A 359 18.02 -10.17 -14.75
C ASP A 359 18.53 -9.88 -13.32
N PRO A 360 19.85 -9.88 -13.06
CA PRO A 360 20.43 -9.58 -11.75
C PRO A 360 20.05 -8.21 -11.19
N GLU A 361 19.73 -7.24 -12.04
CA GLU A 361 19.27 -5.91 -11.66
C GLU A 361 17.76 -5.86 -11.34
N GLY A 362 17.04 -6.96 -11.53
CA GLY A 362 15.61 -7.09 -11.26
C GLY A 362 14.73 -6.57 -12.39
N ARG A 363 15.19 -6.59 -13.65
CA ARG A 363 14.40 -6.24 -14.83
C ARG A 363 13.93 -7.49 -15.56
N ALA A 364 12.71 -7.46 -16.10
CA ALA A 364 12.23 -8.56 -16.91
C ALA A 364 13.05 -8.68 -18.20
N ILE A 365 13.62 -9.86 -18.47
CA ILE A 365 14.27 -10.21 -19.73
C ILE A 365 13.22 -10.74 -20.69
N SER A 366 12.27 -11.52 -20.18
CA SER A 366 11.24 -12.15 -20.98
C SER A 366 9.97 -12.36 -20.17
N LEU A 367 8.81 -12.36 -20.83
CA LEU A 367 7.49 -12.48 -20.21
C LEU A 367 6.73 -13.64 -20.86
N ASN A 368 6.04 -14.44 -20.02
CA ASN A 368 5.13 -15.52 -20.44
C ASN A 368 5.77 -16.54 -21.39
N MET A 369 6.99 -16.98 -21.07
CA MET A 369 7.72 -17.97 -21.87
C MET A 369 7.16 -19.38 -21.69
N GLU A 370 7.37 -20.23 -22.70
CA GLU A 370 7.17 -21.67 -22.57
C GLU A 370 8.38 -22.31 -21.86
N ALA A 371 8.17 -23.46 -21.19
CA ALA A 371 9.22 -24.07 -20.36
C ALA A 371 10.50 -24.45 -21.15
N ASP A 372 10.33 -24.97 -22.37
CA ASP A 372 11.47 -25.34 -23.23
C ASP A 372 12.26 -24.10 -23.68
N GLU A 373 11.58 -23.00 -23.94
CA GLU A 373 12.20 -21.74 -24.30
C GLU A 373 12.98 -21.17 -23.11
N VAL A 374 12.42 -21.27 -21.89
CA VAL A 374 13.10 -20.85 -20.64
C VAL A 374 14.41 -21.62 -20.47
N GLN A 375 14.37 -22.95 -20.61
CA GLN A 375 15.56 -23.78 -20.43
C GLN A 375 16.68 -23.35 -21.37
N MET A 376 16.41 -23.29 -22.65
CA MET A 376 17.38 -22.87 -23.68
C MET A 376 17.94 -21.47 -23.35
N ARG A 377 17.08 -20.54 -22.91
CA ARG A 377 17.50 -19.17 -22.63
C ARG A 377 18.40 -19.07 -21.40
N VAL A 378 18.07 -19.82 -20.34
CA VAL A 378 18.88 -19.85 -19.12
C VAL A 378 20.24 -20.47 -19.38
N GLU A 379 20.33 -21.58 -20.13
CA GLU A 379 21.59 -22.22 -20.54
C GLU A 379 22.48 -21.23 -21.29
N GLN A 380 21.96 -20.54 -22.31
CA GLN A 380 22.69 -19.51 -23.06
C GLN A 380 23.24 -18.39 -22.19
N ILE A 381 22.40 -17.86 -21.28
CA ILE A 381 22.81 -16.78 -20.36
C ILE A 381 23.91 -17.22 -19.41
N LEU A 382 23.85 -18.44 -18.89
CA LEU A 382 24.87 -18.98 -17.99
C LEU A 382 26.20 -19.29 -18.71
N GLU A 383 26.15 -19.62 -20.01
CA GLU A 383 27.31 -19.74 -20.87
C GLU A 383 27.94 -18.39 -21.30
N GLY A 384 27.28 -17.28 -20.96
CA GLY A 384 27.74 -15.92 -21.22
C GLY A 384 27.27 -15.34 -22.55
N ASP A 385 26.31 -16.00 -23.22
CA ASP A 385 25.64 -15.45 -24.40
C ASP A 385 24.54 -14.44 -23.98
N LEU A 386 24.91 -13.16 -23.97
CA LEU A 386 24.04 -12.04 -23.57
C LEU A 386 23.39 -11.34 -24.76
N TYR A 387 23.45 -11.92 -25.96
CA TYR A 387 22.89 -11.35 -27.19
C TYR A 387 21.42 -10.85 -27.00
N TYR A 388 20.63 -11.54 -26.19
CA TYR A 388 19.26 -11.18 -25.92
C TYR A 388 19.08 -9.95 -25.01
N LEU A 389 20.09 -9.57 -24.25
CA LEU A 389 20.06 -8.36 -23.45
C LEU A 389 20.22 -7.09 -24.29
N ASP A 390 20.86 -7.19 -25.46
CA ASP A 390 21.03 -6.07 -26.37
C ASP A 390 19.77 -5.75 -27.17
N GLN A 391 18.93 -6.74 -27.47
CA GLN A 391 17.65 -6.52 -28.17
C GLN A 391 16.57 -5.87 -27.29
N SER A 392 16.72 -5.86 -25.96
CA SER A 392 15.80 -5.19 -25.05
C SER A 392 15.99 -3.68 -24.98
N LYS A 393 16.97 -3.12 -25.69
CA LYS A 393 17.31 -1.69 -25.73
C LYS A 393 16.78 -0.96 -26.96
N GLU A 394 16.20 -1.68 -27.93
CA GLU A 394 15.47 -1.13 -29.09
C GLU A 394 13.95 -1.12 -28.81
#